data_cc18a311c1e73e4599822e644994f09d
#
_entry.id   cc18a311c1e73e4599822e644994f09d
#
_cell.length_a   1.000
_cell.length_b   1.000
_cell.length_c   1.000
_cell.angle_alpha   90.00
_cell.angle_beta   90.00
_cell.angle_gamma   90.00
#
_symmetry.space_group_name_H-M   'P 1'
#
loop_
_entity.id
_entity.type
_entity.pdbx_description
1 polymer ?
#
loop_
_entity_poly.entity_id
_entity_poly.type
_entity_poly.pdbx_seq_one_letter_code
_entity_poly.pdbx_strand_id
1 'polypeptide(L)'
;IIPLFLEAQELNKTKIDERSQMEVLTGLCNRDGLKSDLFKSYFEPEYQSYQINNLIIDSLRKSIKNTDLSIVIVMGTWCGDSQEQIPRFYKIIDTLGFSESNITLYCVDRTKKTDQGETNELSITFVPTFIFYEKEKEIGRIIESPKISLERDMLDILSTQ
;
A
#
# COMPACT_ATOMS: atom_id res chain seq x y z
N ILE A 1 35.13 -5.30 18.80
CA ILE A 1 33.64 -5.33 18.73
C ILE A 1 33.23 -4.02 18.10
N ILE A 2 32.89 -4.05 16.82
CA ILE A 2 32.36 -2.89 16.09
C ILE A 2 30.86 -2.86 16.42
N PRO A 3 30.31 -1.77 17.00
CA PRO A 3 28.86 -1.67 17.17
C PRO A 3 28.21 -1.63 15.78
N LEU A 4 27.39 -2.62 15.46
CA LEU A 4 26.43 -2.53 14.37
C LEU A 4 25.45 -1.42 14.76
N PHE A 5 25.64 -0.23 14.21
CA PHE A 5 24.57 0.77 14.20
C PHE A 5 23.50 0.24 13.24
N LEU A 6 22.47 -0.37 13.80
CA LEU A 6 21.22 -0.57 13.10
C LEU A 6 20.66 0.85 12.88
N GLU A 7 20.92 1.46 11.74
CA GLU A 7 20.24 2.70 11.39
C GLU A 7 18.74 2.39 11.39
N ALA A 8 18.03 2.97 12.33
CA ALA A 8 16.58 2.90 12.35
C ALA A 8 16.08 3.51 11.01
N GLN A 9 15.38 2.73 10.21
CA GLN A 9 14.85 3.19 8.93
C GLN A 9 13.92 4.38 9.21
N GLU A 10 14.25 5.53 8.65
CA GLU A 10 13.51 6.76 8.88
C GLU A 10 12.14 6.67 8.19
N LEU A 11 11.08 6.86 8.97
CA LEU A 11 9.70 6.71 8.52
C LEU A 11 9.18 8.02 7.89
N ASN A 12 8.43 7.91 6.81
CA ASN A 12 7.77 9.02 6.13
C ASN A 12 8.73 10.13 5.63
N LYS A 13 9.89 9.73 5.13
CA LYS A 13 10.80 10.67 4.48
C LYS A 13 10.17 11.34 3.28
N THR A 14 10.52 12.60 3.05
CA THR A 14 10.14 13.32 1.84
C THR A 14 11.37 13.70 1.01
N LYS A 15 11.16 13.88 -0.28
CA LYS A 15 12.11 14.48 -1.20
C LYS A 15 11.39 15.31 -2.25
N ILE A 16 12.11 16.18 -2.95
CA ILE A 16 11.56 16.93 -4.08
C ILE A 16 11.54 16.02 -5.33
N ASP A 17 10.37 15.89 -5.92
CA ASP A 17 10.23 15.26 -7.25
C ASP A 17 10.73 16.21 -8.33
N GLU A 18 11.77 15.83 -9.05
CA GLU A 18 12.43 16.69 -10.04
C GLU A 18 11.48 17.18 -11.14
N ARG A 19 10.50 16.37 -11.52
CA ARG A 19 9.56 16.69 -12.60
C ARG A 19 8.50 17.72 -12.18
N SER A 20 7.91 17.53 -11.01
CA SER A 20 6.83 18.40 -10.50
C SER A 20 7.32 19.54 -9.61
N GLN A 21 8.56 19.47 -9.13
CA GLN A 21 9.15 20.34 -8.10
C GLN A 21 8.34 20.36 -6.79
N MET A 22 7.56 19.31 -6.55
CA MET A 22 6.75 19.13 -5.34
C MET A 22 7.38 18.09 -4.42
N GLU A 23 7.07 18.20 -3.14
CA GLU A 23 7.46 17.20 -2.14
C GLU A 23 6.71 15.91 -2.36
N VAL A 24 7.40 14.77 -2.29
CA VAL A 24 6.85 13.42 -2.38
C VAL A 24 7.41 12.56 -1.26
N LEU A 25 6.63 11.60 -0.78
CA LEU A 25 7.10 10.58 0.17
C LEU A 25 8.05 9.60 -0.52
N THR A 26 9.05 9.09 0.22
CA THR A 26 10.00 8.08 -0.25
C THR A 26 10.41 7.10 0.86
N GLY A 27 10.69 5.86 0.47
CA GLY A 27 11.11 4.80 1.40
C GLY A 27 9.98 4.24 2.21
N LEU A 28 10.27 3.75 3.41
CA LEU A 28 9.27 3.20 4.33
C LEU A 28 8.34 4.30 4.82
N CYS A 29 7.06 4.07 4.66
CA CYS A 29 6.01 5.00 5.04
C CYS A 29 4.91 4.30 5.85
N ASN A 30 3.99 5.09 6.37
CA ASN A 30 2.75 4.62 6.98
C ASN A 30 1.60 5.58 6.65
N ARG A 31 0.43 5.29 7.17
CA ARG A 31 -0.78 6.10 6.97
C ARG A 31 -0.62 7.54 7.47
N ASP A 32 0.15 7.78 8.54
CA ASP A 32 0.35 9.13 9.06
C ASP A 32 1.05 10.04 8.05
N GLY A 33 2.03 9.50 7.30
CA GLY A 33 2.65 10.21 6.20
C GLY A 33 1.65 10.61 5.10
N LEU A 34 0.73 9.69 4.75
CA LEU A 34 -0.32 9.93 3.74
C LEU A 34 -1.38 10.93 4.21
N LYS A 35 -1.59 11.06 5.51
CA LYS A 35 -2.54 12.00 6.12
C LYS A 35 -1.90 13.30 6.59
N SER A 36 -0.61 13.48 6.35
CA SER A 36 0.09 14.75 6.62
C SER A 36 -0.48 15.89 5.79
N ASP A 37 -0.18 17.11 6.17
CA ASP A 37 -0.69 18.32 5.48
C ASP A 37 -0.33 18.36 3.99
N LEU A 38 0.75 17.71 3.58
CA LEU A 38 1.16 17.61 2.18
C LEU A 38 0.25 16.72 1.32
N PHE A 39 -0.32 15.65 1.91
CA PHE A 39 -0.99 14.60 1.13
C PHE A 39 -2.45 14.37 1.51
N LYS A 40 -2.92 14.89 2.64
CA LYS A 40 -4.30 14.68 3.11
C LYS A 40 -5.38 15.16 2.14
N SER A 41 -5.04 16.12 1.26
CA SER A 41 -6.00 16.72 0.34
C SER A 41 -6.59 15.73 -0.67
N TYR A 42 -5.87 14.67 -1.02
CA TYR A 42 -6.42 13.58 -1.83
C TYR A 42 -6.84 12.38 -0.99
N PHE A 43 -6.14 12.12 0.14
CA PHE A 43 -6.41 10.92 0.94
C PHE A 43 -7.80 10.98 1.60
N GLU A 44 -8.11 12.05 2.30
CA GLU A 44 -9.35 12.14 3.09
C GLU A 44 -10.62 12.13 2.24
N PRO A 45 -10.75 12.94 1.16
CA PRO A 45 -11.95 12.93 0.33
C PRO A 45 -12.21 11.56 -0.30
N GLU A 46 -11.18 10.92 -0.84
CA GLU A 46 -11.32 9.63 -1.51
C GLU A 46 -11.66 8.52 -0.50
N TYR A 47 -11.01 8.51 0.66
CA TYR A 47 -11.33 7.59 1.76
C TYR A 47 -12.78 7.74 2.21
N GLN A 48 -13.29 8.97 2.35
CA GLN A 48 -14.65 9.22 2.82
C GLN A 48 -15.69 8.85 1.77
N SER A 49 -15.47 9.18 0.50
CA SER A 49 -16.44 9.00 -0.58
C SER A 49 -16.57 7.56 -1.07
N TYR A 50 -15.53 6.74 -0.93
CA TYR A 50 -15.55 5.36 -1.42
C TYR A 50 -16.65 4.52 -0.78
N GLN A 51 -17.45 3.83 -1.61
CA GLN A 51 -18.54 2.99 -1.16
C GLN A 51 -18.10 1.52 -1.09
N ILE A 52 -18.06 1.00 0.13
CA ILE A 52 -17.68 -0.39 0.40
C ILE A 52 -18.75 -1.35 -0.13
N ASN A 53 -18.31 -2.41 -0.81
CA ASN A 53 -19.19 -3.52 -1.19
C ASN A 53 -19.38 -4.48 -0.01
N ASN A 54 -20.43 -4.27 0.77
CA ASN A 54 -20.70 -5.04 1.99
C ASN A 54 -20.87 -6.54 1.76
N LEU A 55 -21.36 -6.96 0.60
CA LEU A 55 -21.53 -8.39 0.29
C LEU A 55 -20.17 -9.10 0.16
N ILE A 56 -19.20 -8.43 -0.44
CA ILE A 56 -17.85 -8.97 -0.62
C ILE A 56 -17.05 -8.89 0.69
N ILE A 57 -17.23 -7.82 1.46
CA ILE A 57 -16.54 -7.62 2.75
C ILE A 57 -16.79 -8.78 3.72
N ASP A 58 -17.99 -9.30 3.80
CA ASP A 58 -18.28 -10.43 4.69
C ASP A 58 -17.54 -11.71 4.28
N SER A 59 -17.42 -11.94 2.98
CA SER A 59 -16.63 -13.05 2.44
C SER A 59 -15.13 -12.86 2.68
N LEU A 60 -14.62 -11.65 2.45
CA LEU A 60 -13.24 -11.27 2.73
C LEU A 60 -12.89 -11.47 4.21
N ARG A 61 -13.77 -11.03 5.12
CA ARG A 61 -13.55 -11.17 6.57
C ARG A 61 -13.40 -12.63 6.98
N LYS A 62 -14.14 -13.55 6.36
CA LYS A 62 -14.02 -14.99 6.59
C LYS A 62 -12.70 -15.53 6.05
N SER A 63 -12.31 -15.14 4.85
CA SER A 63 -11.04 -15.56 4.22
C SER A 63 -9.83 -15.12 5.03
N ILE A 64 -9.79 -13.86 5.46
CA ILE A 64 -8.67 -13.28 6.22
C ILE A 64 -8.47 -13.97 7.59
N LYS A 65 -9.56 -14.36 8.28
CA LYS A 65 -9.46 -15.01 9.59
C LYS A 65 -8.70 -16.34 9.58
N ASN A 66 -8.66 -16.99 8.43
CA ASN A 66 -8.03 -18.30 8.27
C ASN A 66 -6.64 -18.23 7.62
N THR A 67 -6.13 -17.02 7.41
CA THR A 67 -4.91 -16.79 6.62
C THR A 67 -3.89 -15.99 7.45
N ASP A 68 -2.64 -16.41 7.43
CA ASP A 68 -1.50 -15.61 7.95
C ASP A 68 -1.09 -14.59 6.88
N LEU A 69 -1.97 -13.59 6.69
CA LEU A 69 -1.88 -12.61 5.62
C LEU A 69 -1.01 -11.43 6.01
N SER A 70 -0.07 -11.10 5.15
CA SER A 70 0.63 -9.80 5.15
C SER A 70 0.55 -9.15 3.77
N ILE A 71 0.62 -7.82 3.74
CA ILE A 71 0.43 -7.04 2.53
C ILE A 71 1.58 -6.04 2.40
N VAL A 72 2.22 -6.04 1.23
CA VAL A 72 3.18 -5.00 0.85
C VAL A 72 2.53 -4.10 -0.19
N ILE A 73 2.55 -2.81 0.08
CA ILE A 73 2.03 -1.78 -0.82
C ILE A 73 3.21 -0.96 -1.34
N VAL A 74 3.28 -0.81 -2.66
CA VAL A 74 4.24 0.11 -3.30
C VAL A 74 3.45 1.16 -4.05
N MET A 75 3.67 2.42 -3.71
CA MET A 75 2.94 3.55 -4.29
C MET A 75 3.84 4.74 -4.59
N GLY A 76 3.34 5.67 -5.39
CA GLY A 76 3.94 6.99 -5.56
C GLY A 76 2.94 8.09 -5.20
N THR A 77 3.29 9.01 -4.29
CA THR A 77 2.40 10.13 -3.93
C THR A 77 2.18 11.11 -5.08
N TRP A 78 3.03 11.04 -6.10
CA TRP A 78 2.95 11.77 -7.37
C TRP A 78 2.01 11.12 -8.41
N CYS A 79 1.52 9.90 -8.16
CA CYS A 79 0.74 9.09 -9.10
C CYS A 79 -0.75 9.20 -8.81
N GLY A 80 -1.56 9.58 -9.82
CA GLY A 80 -3.01 9.74 -9.69
C GLY A 80 -3.71 8.43 -9.30
N ASP A 81 -3.31 7.29 -9.88
CA ASP A 81 -3.87 5.98 -9.52
C ASP A 81 -3.57 5.61 -8.07
N SER A 82 -2.36 5.94 -7.58
CA SER A 82 -2.03 5.77 -6.16
C SER A 82 -2.89 6.66 -5.27
N GLN A 83 -3.10 7.92 -5.65
CA GLN A 83 -3.94 8.85 -4.90
C GLN A 83 -5.41 8.39 -4.81
N GLU A 84 -5.89 7.69 -5.82
CA GLU A 84 -7.24 7.11 -5.86
C GLU A 84 -7.33 5.78 -5.10
N GLN A 85 -6.47 4.81 -5.43
CA GLN A 85 -6.63 3.44 -4.96
C GLN A 85 -6.17 3.23 -3.51
N ILE A 86 -5.17 3.97 -3.03
CA ILE A 86 -4.63 3.78 -1.67
C ILE A 86 -5.63 4.17 -0.58
N PRO A 87 -6.31 5.33 -0.63
CA PRO A 87 -7.32 5.64 0.38
C PRO A 87 -8.49 4.65 0.40
N ARG A 88 -8.92 4.18 -0.78
CA ARG A 88 -9.97 3.14 -0.92
C ARG A 88 -9.56 1.84 -0.26
N PHE A 89 -8.33 1.41 -0.51
CA PHE A 89 -7.77 0.21 0.10
C PHE A 89 -7.73 0.33 1.62
N TYR A 90 -7.26 1.44 2.17
CA TYR A 90 -7.26 1.66 3.62
C TYR A 90 -8.66 1.66 4.22
N LYS A 91 -9.67 2.16 3.53
CA LYS A 91 -11.06 2.07 3.97
C LYS A 91 -11.56 0.62 4.05
N ILE A 92 -11.20 -0.20 3.07
CA ILE A 92 -11.50 -1.64 3.08
C ILE A 92 -10.82 -2.32 4.27
N ILE A 93 -9.53 -2.07 4.47
CA ILE A 93 -8.74 -2.63 5.59
C ILE A 93 -9.35 -2.27 6.94
N ASP A 94 -9.75 -1.02 7.13
CA ASP A 94 -10.41 -0.55 8.37
C ASP A 94 -11.76 -1.23 8.57
N THR A 95 -12.56 -1.37 7.52
CA THR A 95 -13.86 -2.05 7.56
C THR A 95 -13.71 -3.53 7.89
N LEU A 96 -12.63 -4.16 7.45
CA LEU A 96 -12.30 -5.56 7.77
C LEU A 96 -11.76 -5.74 9.19
N GLY A 97 -11.28 -4.67 9.84
CA GLY A 97 -10.55 -4.74 11.10
C GLY A 97 -9.18 -5.40 10.96
N PHE A 98 -8.57 -5.32 9.78
CA PHE A 98 -7.25 -5.88 9.51
C PHE A 98 -6.16 -5.00 10.14
N SER A 99 -5.18 -5.61 10.81
CA SER A 99 -4.13 -4.88 11.51
C SER A 99 -3.13 -4.23 10.56
N GLU A 100 -2.89 -2.94 10.73
CA GLU A 100 -1.83 -2.24 9.98
C GLU A 100 -0.42 -2.76 10.26
N SER A 101 -0.20 -3.47 11.37
CA SER A 101 1.08 -4.13 11.65
C SER A 101 1.43 -5.21 10.61
N ASN A 102 0.44 -5.71 9.87
CA ASN A 102 0.61 -6.66 8.78
C ASN A 102 0.68 -5.98 7.40
N ILE A 103 0.80 -4.65 7.36
CA ILE A 103 0.94 -3.87 6.14
C ILE A 103 2.29 -3.16 6.14
N THR A 104 3.05 -3.34 5.08
CA THR A 104 4.26 -2.56 4.81
C THR A 104 4.01 -1.65 3.62
N LEU A 105 4.21 -0.34 3.80
CA LEU A 105 4.01 0.65 2.76
C LEU A 105 5.36 1.24 2.34
N TYR A 106 5.68 1.12 1.06
CA TYR A 106 6.82 1.82 0.44
C TYR A 106 6.32 2.88 -0.54
N CYS A 107 6.87 4.07 -0.41
CA CYS A 107 6.69 5.15 -1.37
C CYS A 107 7.91 5.26 -2.27
N VAL A 108 7.69 5.31 -3.58
CA VAL A 108 8.75 5.30 -4.59
C VAL A 108 8.74 6.57 -5.43
N ASP A 109 9.89 6.84 -6.04
CA ASP A 109 10.02 7.88 -7.05
C ASP A 109 9.42 7.45 -8.41
N ARG A 110 9.54 8.31 -9.42
CA ARG A 110 9.01 8.02 -10.77
C ARG A 110 9.71 6.87 -11.49
N THR A 111 10.88 6.49 -11.03
CA THR A 111 11.57 5.29 -11.52
C THR A 111 11.11 4.01 -10.81
N LYS A 112 10.15 4.14 -9.89
CA LYS A 112 9.58 3.07 -9.05
C LYS A 112 10.61 2.45 -8.10
N LYS A 113 11.53 3.28 -7.61
CA LYS A 113 12.59 2.90 -6.69
C LYS A 113 12.54 3.73 -5.41
N THR A 114 13.09 3.16 -4.36
CA THR A 114 13.42 3.84 -3.11
C THR A 114 14.92 4.11 -3.06
N ASP A 115 15.34 5.08 -2.26
CA ASP A 115 16.76 5.44 -2.18
C ASP A 115 17.64 4.30 -1.60
N GLN A 116 17.05 3.42 -0.77
CA GLN A 116 17.75 2.29 -0.14
C GLN A 116 17.51 0.95 -0.85
N GLY A 117 16.72 0.92 -1.91
CA GLY A 117 16.50 -0.26 -2.75
C GLY A 117 15.53 -1.30 -2.16
N GLU A 118 14.68 -0.95 -1.18
CA GLU A 118 13.76 -1.89 -0.51
C GLU A 118 12.78 -2.55 -1.48
N THR A 119 12.48 -1.89 -2.61
CA THR A 119 11.55 -2.41 -3.61
C THR A 119 12.22 -3.13 -4.78
N ASN A 120 13.54 -3.23 -4.81
CA ASN A 120 14.28 -3.76 -5.96
C ASN A 120 13.89 -5.21 -6.33
N GLU A 121 13.68 -6.06 -5.33
CA GLU A 121 13.30 -7.47 -5.51
C GLU A 121 11.80 -7.69 -5.75
N LEU A 122 10.98 -6.64 -5.67
CA LEU A 122 9.52 -6.75 -5.78
C LEU A 122 8.99 -6.74 -7.22
N SER A 123 9.85 -6.47 -8.21
CA SER A 123 9.48 -6.42 -9.64
C SER A 123 8.32 -5.46 -9.91
N ILE A 124 8.43 -4.22 -9.42
CA ILE A 124 7.37 -3.20 -9.55
C ILE A 124 7.41 -2.59 -10.95
N THR A 125 6.34 -2.75 -11.71
CA THR A 125 6.17 -2.18 -13.05
C THR A 125 5.29 -0.94 -13.06
N PHE A 126 4.23 -0.95 -12.27
CA PHE A 126 3.28 0.16 -12.11
C PHE A 126 3.00 0.42 -10.64
N VAL A 127 2.49 1.60 -10.33
CA VAL A 127 2.06 1.98 -8.98
C VAL A 127 0.64 2.56 -9.03
N PRO A 128 -0.19 2.24 -8.00
CA PRO A 128 0.12 1.41 -6.85
C PRO A 128 0.19 -0.07 -7.20
N THR A 129 0.97 -0.84 -6.46
CA THR A 129 0.92 -2.31 -6.49
C THR A 129 0.68 -2.81 -5.07
N PHE A 130 -0.32 -3.67 -4.91
CA PHE A 130 -0.65 -4.35 -3.65
C PHE A 130 -0.24 -5.81 -3.78
N ILE A 131 0.71 -6.26 -2.95
CA ILE A 131 1.24 -7.62 -2.99
C ILE A 131 0.78 -8.35 -1.74
N PHE A 132 0.12 -9.48 -1.92
CA PHE A 132 -0.45 -10.30 -0.86
C PHE A 132 0.45 -11.50 -0.61
N TYR A 133 0.81 -11.71 0.66
CA TYR A 133 1.64 -12.83 1.10
C TYR A 133 0.89 -13.67 2.12
N GLU A 134 1.00 -14.98 2.01
CA GLU A 134 0.68 -15.93 3.06
C GLU A 134 1.97 -16.62 3.49
N LYS A 135 2.34 -16.49 4.78
CA LYS A 135 3.57 -17.07 5.33
C LYS A 135 4.79 -16.80 4.44
N GLU A 136 5.05 -15.56 4.12
CA GLU A 136 6.18 -15.12 3.29
C GLU A 136 6.13 -15.52 1.80
N LYS A 137 5.11 -16.28 1.37
CA LYS A 137 4.91 -16.62 -0.04
C LYS A 137 3.92 -15.64 -0.68
N GLU A 138 4.31 -15.04 -1.79
CA GLU A 138 3.37 -14.24 -2.57
C GLU A 138 2.24 -15.12 -3.13
N ILE A 139 1.00 -14.74 -2.83
CA ILE A 139 -0.20 -15.45 -3.29
C ILE A 139 -0.93 -14.69 -4.40
N GLY A 140 -0.59 -13.43 -4.64
CA GLY A 140 -1.13 -12.63 -5.72
C GLY A 140 -0.86 -11.14 -5.52
N ARG A 141 -1.18 -10.35 -6.54
CA ARG A 141 -1.05 -8.89 -6.49
C ARG A 141 -2.11 -8.19 -7.31
N ILE A 142 -2.44 -6.97 -6.91
CA ILE A 142 -3.26 -6.02 -7.69
C ILE A 142 -2.31 -4.94 -8.18
N ILE A 143 -2.27 -4.71 -9.49
CA ILE A 143 -1.35 -3.78 -10.13
C ILE A 143 -2.15 -2.61 -10.68
N GLU A 144 -1.78 -1.39 -10.28
CA GLU A 144 -2.32 -0.10 -10.72
C GLU A 144 -3.79 0.09 -10.34
N SER A 145 -4.70 -0.58 -11.01
CA SER A 145 -6.15 -0.55 -10.74
C SER A 145 -6.71 -1.96 -10.65
N PRO A 146 -7.76 -2.19 -9.86
CA PRO A 146 -8.39 -3.49 -9.80
C PRO A 146 -9.07 -3.84 -11.14
N LYS A 147 -9.19 -5.13 -11.42
CA LYS A 147 -9.91 -5.63 -12.61
C LYS A 147 -11.42 -5.45 -12.49
N ILE A 148 -11.96 -5.66 -11.29
CA ILE A 148 -13.40 -5.53 -10.98
C ILE A 148 -13.58 -4.48 -9.89
N SER A 149 -13.10 -4.75 -8.69
CA SER A 149 -13.00 -3.85 -7.55
C SER A 149 -11.90 -4.34 -6.63
N LEU A 150 -11.39 -3.47 -5.75
CA LEU A 150 -10.35 -3.87 -4.79
C LEU A 150 -10.84 -5.05 -3.93
N GLU A 151 -12.08 -5.00 -3.42
CA GLU A 151 -12.64 -6.06 -2.59
C GLU A 151 -12.76 -7.38 -3.37
N ARG A 152 -13.19 -7.31 -4.64
CA ARG A 152 -13.36 -8.51 -5.46
C ARG A 152 -12.03 -9.14 -5.81
N ASP A 153 -11.09 -8.35 -6.27
CA ASP A 153 -9.75 -8.84 -6.64
C ASP A 153 -9.01 -9.41 -5.43
N MET A 154 -9.14 -8.77 -4.24
CA MET A 154 -8.64 -9.32 -2.98
C MET A 154 -9.26 -10.68 -2.65
N LEU A 155 -10.59 -10.80 -2.78
CA LEU A 155 -11.29 -12.07 -2.51
C LEU A 155 -10.83 -13.16 -3.47
N ASP A 156 -10.68 -12.86 -4.74
CA ASP A 156 -10.22 -13.81 -5.75
C ASP A 156 -8.79 -14.31 -5.44
N ILE A 157 -7.89 -13.42 -5.01
CA ILE A 157 -6.52 -13.78 -4.58
C ILE A 157 -6.57 -14.73 -3.37
N LEU A 158 -7.38 -14.42 -2.36
CA LEU A 158 -7.46 -15.20 -1.12
C LEU A 158 -8.21 -16.53 -1.30
N SER A 159 -9.02 -16.66 -2.34
CA SER A 159 -9.82 -17.88 -2.61
C SER A 159 -9.10 -18.91 -3.48
N THR A 160 -7.96 -18.55 -4.06
CA THR A 160 -7.18 -19.42 -4.97
C THR A 160 -6.16 -20.31 -4.23
N GLN A 161 -6.21 -20.37 -2.89
CA GLN A 161 -5.27 -21.13 -2.04
C GLN A 161 -5.77 -22.54 -1.74
#